data_f0bfd25ab07388e79b110dfc9a8e61d2
#
_entry.id   f0bfd25ab07388e79b110dfc9a8e61d2
#
_cell.length_a   1.000
_cell.length_b   1.000
_cell.length_c   1.000
_cell.angle_alpha   90.00
_cell.angle_beta   90.00
_cell.angle_gamma   90.00
#
_symmetry.space_group_name_H-M   'P 1'
#
loop_
_entity.id
_entity.type
_entity.pdbx_description
1 polymer ?
#
loop_
_entity_poly.entity_id
_entity_poly.type
_entity_poly.pdbx_seq_one_letter_code
_entity_poly.pdbx_strand_id
1 'polypeptide(L)'
;MSEENKANEGLKYSYKYPHPSVTTDCVIFGFDGVKLKVLLVERGMAPYKGRWAFPGGFLNMDESAEEGALRELKEETGLEGAYIRQFHTFSAPQRDPRERVITIAYYALVTMQEVKGGDDASDARWFALDEVPPLAFDHDQILRKAEKTLRQQIHFEPVGFELLPEKFTIKQLQNLYEAILDM
;
A
#
# COMPACT_ATOMS: atom_id res chain seq x y z
N MET A 1 45.43 -6.76 10.37
CA MET A 1 44.06 -6.61 9.85
C MET A 1 43.17 -6.54 11.09
N SER A 2 42.48 -5.44 11.25
CA SER A 2 41.63 -5.20 12.43
C SER A 2 40.44 -6.17 12.45
N GLU A 3 39.91 -6.50 13.63
CA GLU A 3 38.73 -7.35 13.80
C GLU A 3 37.50 -6.83 13.04
N GLU A 4 37.41 -5.53 12.82
CA GLU A 4 36.36 -4.89 11.97
C GLU A 4 36.40 -5.35 10.50
N ASN A 5 37.56 -5.70 9.95
CA ASN A 5 37.67 -6.20 8.57
C ASN A 5 37.17 -7.64 8.40
N LYS A 6 37.17 -8.44 9.47
CA LYS A 6 36.66 -9.83 9.41
C LYS A 6 35.13 -9.90 9.53
N ALA A 7 34.50 -8.91 10.20
CA ALA A 7 33.05 -8.88 10.37
C ALA A 7 32.31 -8.49 9.05
N ASN A 8 33.02 -7.91 8.08
CA ASN A 8 32.44 -7.46 6.81
C ASN A 8 32.69 -8.41 5.62
N GLU A 9 33.42 -9.53 5.82
CA GLU A 9 33.58 -10.55 4.79
C GLU A 9 32.24 -11.27 4.53
N GLY A 10 31.62 -10.92 3.39
CA GLY A 10 30.34 -11.49 2.96
C GLY A 10 29.18 -10.48 2.89
N LEU A 11 29.33 -9.27 3.41
CA LEU A 11 28.30 -8.24 3.26
C LEU A 11 28.45 -7.52 1.92
N LYS A 12 27.38 -7.49 1.14
CA LYS A 12 27.35 -6.77 -0.15
C LYS A 12 27.44 -5.25 0.04
N TYR A 13 26.94 -4.73 1.17
CA TYR A 13 26.92 -3.32 1.52
C TYR A 13 27.44 -3.10 2.94
N SER A 14 28.21 -2.02 3.14
CA SER A 14 28.72 -1.59 4.45
C SER A 14 28.62 -0.07 4.56
N TYR A 15 28.08 0.41 5.67
CA TYR A 15 27.78 1.83 5.89
C TYR A 15 28.46 2.34 7.17
N LYS A 16 28.94 3.58 7.14
CA LYS A 16 29.56 4.24 8.30
C LYS A 16 28.58 4.48 9.44
N TYR A 17 27.32 4.75 9.10
CA TYR A 17 26.25 5.03 10.05
C TYR A 17 25.09 4.06 9.85
N PRO A 18 24.33 3.73 10.93
CA PRO A 18 23.10 2.94 10.79
C PRO A 18 22.13 3.58 9.79
N HIS A 19 21.54 2.76 8.95
CA HIS A 19 20.53 3.16 7.97
C HIS A 19 19.19 2.50 8.30
N PRO A 20 18.05 3.21 8.19
CA PRO A 20 16.76 2.56 8.20
C PRO A 20 16.57 1.78 6.90
N SER A 21 15.87 0.65 6.98
CA SER A 21 15.32 0.03 5.79
C SER A 21 14.17 0.86 5.25
N VAL A 22 13.99 0.88 3.94
CA VAL A 22 12.91 1.59 3.28
C VAL A 22 11.95 0.59 2.64
N THR A 23 10.66 0.79 2.89
CA THR A 23 9.57 0.01 2.27
C THR A 23 8.62 0.92 1.52
N THR A 24 7.76 0.34 0.71
CA THR A 24 6.58 0.98 0.16
C THR A 24 5.34 0.23 0.60
N ASP A 25 4.26 0.95 0.86
CA ASP A 25 2.93 0.39 1.11
C ASP A 25 1.93 1.09 0.18
N CYS A 26 1.08 0.32 -0.52
CA CYS A 26 0.13 0.85 -1.49
C CYS A 26 -1.33 0.62 -1.03
N VAL A 27 -2.05 1.69 -0.73
CA VAL A 27 -3.48 1.67 -0.42
C VAL A 27 -4.27 1.69 -1.72
N ILE A 28 -4.84 0.57 -2.12
CA ILE A 28 -5.55 0.42 -3.39
C ILE A 28 -7.04 0.52 -3.13
N PHE A 29 -7.64 1.59 -3.61
CA PHE A 29 -9.08 1.80 -3.54
C PHE A 29 -9.76 1.26 -4.80
N GLY A 30 -10.92 0.62 -4.60
CA GLY A 30 -11.85 0.19 -5.63
C GLY A 30 -13.27 0.63 -5.26
N PHE A 31 -14.18 0.60 -6.23
CA PHE A 31 -15.58 0.95 -6.02
C PHE A 31 -16.50 -0.10 -6.66
N ASP A 32 -17.43 -0.65 -5.89
CA ASP A 32 -18.35 -1.70 -6.37
C ASP A 32 -19.70 -1.16 -6.91
N GLY A 33 -19.81 0.17 -7.01
CA GLY A 33 -21.04 0.87 -7.40
C GLY A 33 -21.85 1.39 -6.23
N VAL A 34 -21.54 0.95 -5.00
CA VAL A 34 -22.21 1.33 -3.75
C VAL A 34 -21.22 1.76 -2.68
N LYS A 35 -20.19 0.95 -2.42
CA LYS A 35 -19.20 1.18 -1.37
C LYS A 35 -17.80 1.36 -1.94
N LEU A 36 -17.04 2.26 -1.33
CA LEU A 36 -15.59 2.33 -1.51
C LEU A 36 -14.96 1.13 -0.79
N LYS A 37 -14.05 0.45 -1.47
CA LYS A 37 -13.35 -0.73 -0.97
C LYS A 37 -11.85 -0.53 -1.00
N VAL A 38 -11.14 -1.29 -0.18
CA VAL A 38 -9.69 -1.34 -0.16
C VAL A 38 -9.22 -2.77 -0.39
N LEU A 39 -8.17 -2.92 -1.19
CA LEU A 39 -7.51 -4.21 -1.40
C LEU A 39 -6.50 -4.46 -0.30
N LEU A 40 -6.61 -5.62 0.32
CA LEU A 40 -5.67 -6.09 1.34
C LEU A 40 -5.14 -7.47 0.97
N VAL A 41 -3.94 -7.76 1.44
CA VAL A 41 -3.27 -9.06 1.34
C VAL A 41 -3.14 -9.69 2.73
N GLU A 42 -3.33 -11.00 2.82
CA GLU A 42 -3.11 -11.74 4.06
C GLU A 42 -1.63 -12.13 4.16
N ARG A 43 -0.99 -11.75 5.25
CA ARG A 43 0.43 -12.03 5.47
C ARG A 43 0.70 -13.52 5.67
N GLY A 44 1.50 -14.11 4.79
CA GLY A 44 1.95 -15.52 4.89
C GLY A 44 3.03 -15.75 5.96
N MET A 45 3.78 -14.70 6.37
CA MET A 45 4.96 -14.81 7.24
C MET A 45 4.91 -13.90 8.48
N ALA A 46 5.75 -14.24 9.47
CA ALA A 46 5.97 -13.40 10.65
C ALA A 46 6.76 -12.11 10.28
N PRO A 47 6.59 -11.01 11.01
CA PRO A 47 5.59 -10.79 12.06
C PRO A 47 4.18 -10.63 11.48
N TYR A 48 3.17 -10.80 12.33
CA TYR A 48 1.76 -10.64 11.97
C TYR A 48 1.22 -11.64 10.93
N LYS A 49 1.76 -12.88 10.86
CA LYS A 49 1.21 -13.94 10.02
C LYS A 49 -0.30 -14.10 10.22
N GLY A 50 -1.06 -14.21 9.12
CA GLY A 50 -2.51 -14.31 9.12
C GLY A 50 -3.25 -13.00 9.38
N ARG A 51 -2.55 -11.87 9.52
CA ARG A 51 -3.16 -10.54 9.53
C ARG A 51 -3.15 -9.92 8.14
N TRP A 52 -4.10 -9.03 7.93
CA TRP A 52 -4.24 -8.27 6.70
C TRP A 52 -3.32 -7.05 6.69
N ALA A 53 -2.78 -6.74 5.52
CA ALA A 53 -1.87 -5.62 5.30
C ALA A 53 -2.13 -5.01 3.92
N PHE A 54 -1.57 -3.83 3.66
CA PHE A 54 -1.48 -3.32 2.30
C PHE A 54 -0.41 -4.09 1.52
N PRO A 55 -0.59 -4.25 0.20
CA PRO A 55 0.50 -4.68 -0.67
C PRO A 55 1.70 -3.75 -0.52
N GLY A 56 2.88 -4.35 -0.37
CA GLY A 56 4.10 -3.59 -0.18
C GLY A 56 5.25 -4.39 0.39
N GLY A 57 6.45 -3.88 0.20
CA GLY A 57 7.67 -4.55 0.63
C GLY A 57 8.89 -3.64 0.64
N PHE A 58 10.05 -4.25 0.80
CA PHE A 58 11.33 -3.56 0.84
C PHE A 58 11.76 -3.12 -0.55
N LEU A 59 12.33 -1.91 -0.63
CA LEU A 59 12.93 -1.43 -1.86
C LEU A 59 14.22 -2.18 -2.18
N ASN A 60 14.38 -2.55 -3.44
CA ASN A 60 15.64 -2.98 -3.99
C ASN A 60 16.60 -1.79 -4.16
N MET A 61 17.89 -2.05 -4.21
CA MET A 61 18.93 -0.99 -4.31
C MET A 61 18.95 -0.29 -5.66
N ASP A 62 18.31 -0.84 -6.66
CA ASP A 62 18.32 -0.40 -8.06
C ASP A 62 16.94 0.04 -8.57
N GLU A 63 15.98 0.26 -7.66
CA GLU A 63 14.66 0.76 -8.00
C GLU A 63 14.29 2.03 -7.21
N SER A 64 13.47 2.88 -7.79
CA SER A 64 12.82 3.99 -7.11
C SER A 64 11.68 3.51 -6.23
N ALA A 65 11.21 4.36 -5.31
CA ALA A 65 10.07 4.01 -4.45
C ALA A 65 8.79 3.74 -5.24
N GLU A 66 8.58 4.44 -6.36
CA GLU A 66 7.43 4.22 -7.25
C GLU A 66 7.53 2.88 -7.97
N GLU A 67 8.70 2.55 -8.53
CA GLU A 67 8.95 1.26 -9.17
C GLU A 67 8.78 0.10 -8.18
N GLY A 68 9.31 0.22 -6.95
CA GLY A 68 9.13 -0.78 -5.90
C GLY A 68 7.67 -0.96 -5.53
N ALA A 69 6.90 0.12 -5.37
CA ALA A 69 5.47 0.04 -5.07
C ALA A 69 4.67 -0.68 -6.19
N LEU A 70 4.99 -0.39 -7.45
CA LEU A 70 4.34 -1.04 -8.60
C LEU A 70 4.75 -2.52 -8.74
N ARG A 71 6.01 -2.86 -8.44
CA ARG A 71 6.49 -4.23 -8.43
C ARG A 71 5.76 -5.06 -7.36
N GLU A 72 5.75 -4.60 -6.11
CA GLU A 72 5.07 -5.27 -5.00
C GLU A 72 3.56 -5.42 -5.28
N LEU A 73 2.92 -4.38 -5.80
CA LEU A 73 1.52 -4.42 -6.20
C LEU A 73 1.25 -5.56 -7.19
N LYS A 74 2.08 -5.67 -8.23
CA LYS A 74 1.98 -6.73 -9.23
C LYS A 74 2.24 -8.12 -8.63
N GLU A 75 3.30 -8.28 -7.85
CA GLU A 75 3.71 -9.55 -7.24
C GLU A 75 2.65 -10.10 -6.28
N GLU A 76 2.10 -9.24 -5.43
CA GLU A 76 1.17 -9.67 -4.38
C GLU A 76 -0.30 -9.73 -4.82
N THR A 77 -0.70 -9.02 -5.87
CA THR A 77 -2.12 -8.91 -6.26
C THR A 77 -2.40 -9.22 -7.73
N GLY A 78 -1.38 -9.26 -8.57
CA GLY A 78 -1.50 -9.39 -10.02
C GLY A 78 -1.99 -8.13 -10.73
N LEU A 79 -2.19 -7.00 -10.03
CA LEU A 79 -2.60 -5.74 -10.65
C LEU A 79 -1.44 -5.09 -11.40
N GLU A 80 -1.70 -4.67 -12.64
CA GLU A 80 -0.73 -3.97 -13.48
C GLU A 80 -1.29 -2.64 -14.01
N GLY A 81 -0.38 -1.72 -14.31
CA GLY A 81 -0.72 -0.45 -14.96
C GLY A 81 -1.52 0.52 -14.08
N ALA A 82 -1.59 0.29 -12.78
CA ALA A 82 -2.21 1.22 -11.86
C ALA A 82 -1.42 2.53 -11.79
N TYR A 83 -2.11 3.67 -11.88
CA TYR A 83 -1.51 4.96 -11.54
C TYR A 83 -1.50 5.10 -10.03
N ILE A 84 -0.31 5.19 -9.46
CA ILE A 84 -0.11 5.37 -8.01
C ILE A 84 0.31 6.80 -7.70
N ARG A 85 -0.08 7.28 -6.52
CA ARG A 85 0.28 8.62 -6.03
C ARG A 85 0.81 8.55 -4.61
N GLN A 86 2.02 9.05 -4.41
CA GLN A 86 2.56 9.19 -3.06
C GLN A 86 1.73 10.18 -2.25
N PHE A 87 1.38 9.83 -1.01
CA PHE A 87 0.60 10.72 -0.15
C PHE A 87 1.24 10.99 1.21
N HIS A 88 2.10 10.11 1.71
CA HIS A 88 2.75 10.31 3.00
C HIS A 88 3.98 9.41 3.18
N THR A 89 4.79 9.74 4.20
CA THR A 89 5.89 8.88 4.67
C THR A 89 5.69 8.60 6.16
N PHE A 90 5.63 7.32 6.53
CA PHE A 90 5.50 6.90 7.92
C PHE A 90 6.85 6.47 8.45
N SER A 91 7.30 7.15 9.50
CA SER A 91 8.67 7.00 10.02
C SER A 91 8.74 6.87 11.54
N ALA A 92 7.66 6.45 12.19
CA ALA A 92 7.69 6.19 13.63
C ALA A 92 8.77 5.16 13.96
N PRO A 93 9.61 5.38 15.00
CA PRO A 93 10.75 4.50 15.27
C PRO A 93 10.42 3.03 15.50
N GLN A 94 9.22 2.73 15.98
CA GLN A 94 8.78 1.38 16.36
C GLN A 94 7.60 0.89 15.51
N ARG A 95 7.42 1.45 14.29
CA ARG A 95 6.35 1.02 13.41
C ARG A 95 6.47 -0.44 12.96
N ASP A 96 7.69 -0.93 12.85
CA ASP A 96 8.01 -2.32 12.56
C ASP A 96 8.81 -2.93 13.72
N PRO A 97 8.39 -4.07 14.28
CA PRO A 97 9.08 -4.70 15.41
C PRO A 97 10.43 -5.34 15.05
N ARG A 98 10.72 -5.53 13.76
CA ARG A 98 11.94 -6.21 13.30
C ARG A 98 13.15 -5.29 13.35
N GLU A 99 12.98 -4.06 12.85
CA GLU A 99 14.08 -3.09 12.71
C GLU A 99 13.55 -1.67 12.46
N ARG A 100 14.47 -0.73 12.29
CA ARG A 100 14.13 0.65 11.90
C ARG A 100 13.68 0.70 10.45
N VAL A 101 12.39 0.83 10.22
CA VAL A 101 11.78 0.88 8.89
C VAL A 101 11.10 2.23 8.68
N ILE A 102 11.24 2.78 7.49
CA ILE A 102 10.49 3.93 6.98
C ILE A 102 9.70 3.47 5.76
N THR A 103 8.39 3.70 5.74
CA THR A 103 7.61 3.42 4.54
C THR A 103 7.19 4.67 3.80
N ILE A 104 7.27 4.61 2.48
CA ILE A 104 6.73 5.61 1.56
C ILE A 104 5.37 5.08 1.11
N ALA A 105 4.30 5.76 1.54
CA ALA A 105 2.94 5.30 1.29
C ALA A 105 2.36 5.93 0.02
N TYR A 106 1.83 5.05 -0.82
CA TYR A 106 1.12 5.37 -2.06
C TYR A 106 -0.34 5.00 -1.93
N TYR A 107 -1.21 5.66 -2.71
CA TYR A 107 -2.53 5.14 -2.99
C TYR A 107 -2.73 5.00 -4.50
N ALA A 108 -3.60 4.08 -4.88
CA ALA A 108 -4.08 3.88 -6.23
C ALA A 108 -5.60 3.88 -6.25
N LEU A 109 -6.18 4.32 -7.37
CA LEU A 109 -7.61 4.21 -7.66
C LEU A 109 -7.74 3.28 -8.87
N VAL A 110 -8.41 2.16 -8.72
CA VAL A 110 -8.51 1.17 -9.79
C VAL A 110 -9.94 0.65 -9.94
N THR A 111 -10.32 0.34 -11.18
CA THR A 111 -11.53 -0.45 -11.41
C THR A 111 -11.34 -1.81 -10.77
N MET A 112 -12.32 -2.23 -9.94
CA MET A 112 -12.25 -3.51 -9.25
C MET A 112 -12.20 -4.67 -10.24
N GLN A 113 -11.30 -5.58 -10.01
CA GLN A 113 -11.16 -6.85 -10.73
C GLN A 113 -10.89 -7.99 -9.74
N GLU A 114 -11.00 -9.22 -10.21
CA GLU A 114 -10.58 -10.37 -9.41
C GLU A 114 -9.09 -10.30 -9.12
N VAL A 115 -8.74 -10.54 -7.88
CA VAL A 115 -7.36 -10.54 -7.39
C VAL A 115 -7.04 -11.91 -6.79
N LYS A 116 -5.76 -12.27 -6.84
CA LYS A 116 -5.25 -13.49 -6.22
C LYS A 116 -4.01 -13.12 -5.43
N GLY A 117 -3.89 -13.68 -4.22
CA GLY A 117 -2.64 -13.60 -3.47
C GLY A 117 -1.51 -14.24 -4.27
N GLY A 118 -0.36 -13.60 -4.27
CA GLY A 118 0.88 -14.09 -4.90
C GLY A 118 2.04 -14.05 -3.92
N ASP A 119 3.15 -14.66 -4.28
CA ASP A 119 4.40 -14.73 -3.53
C ASP A 119 4.20 -14.97 -2.01
N ASP A 120 4.49 -13.97 -1.17
CA ASP A 120 4.40 -14.04 0.29
C ASP A 120 2.98 -13.80 0.84
N ALA A 121 2.00 -13.44 -0.01
CA ALA A 121 0.61 -13.27 0.36
C ALA A 121 -0.16 -14.58 0.26
N SER A 122 -0.77 -15.03 1.38
CA SER A 122 -1.60 -16.25 1.38
C SER A 122 -2.96 -16.04 0.72
N ASP A 123 -3.44 -14.80 0.66
CA ASP A 123 -4.70 -14.40 0.03
C ASP A 123 -4.70 -12.89 -0.30
N ALA A 124 -5.56 -12.47 -1.23
CA ALA A 124 -5.82 -11.05 -1.52
C ALA A 124 -7.32 -10.83 -1.66
N ARG A 125 -7.86 -9.80 -0.98
CA ARG A 125 -9.31 -9.53 -0.98
C ARG A 125 -9.65 -8.05 -0.91
N TRP A 126 -10.81 -7.72 -1.49
CA TRP A 126 -11.45 -6.42 -1.36
C TRP A 126 -12.32 -6.36 -0.11
N PHE A 127 -12.09 -5.37 0.75
CA PHE A 127 -12.89 -5.10 1.94
C PHE A 127 -13.59 -3.74 1.79
N ALA A 128 -14.85 -3.65 2.17
CA ALA A 128 -15.49 -2.35 2.37
C ALA A 128 -14.81 -1.63 3.54
N LEU A 129 -14.69 -0.30 3.48
CA LEU A 129 -13.93 0.46 4.49
C LEU A 129 -14.47 0.26 5.91
N ASP A 130 -15.79 0.06 6.05
CA ASP A 130 -16.47 -0.24 7.32
C ASP A 130 -16.31 -1.70 7.78
N GLU A 131 -15.74 -2.57 6.95
CA GLU A 131 -15.56 -4.02 7.21
C GLU A 131 -14.07 -4.42 7.28
N VAL A 132 -13.16 -3.45 7.25
CA VAL A 132 -11.71 -3.70 7.31
C VAL A 132 -11.34 -4.36 8.64
N PRO A 133 -10.70 -5.54 8.64
CA PRO A 133 -10.25 -6.19 9.86
C PRO A 133 -9.05 -5.44 10.48
N PRO A 134 -8.67 -5.74 11.73
CA PRO A 134 -7.46 -5.19 12.33
C PRO A 134 -6.23 -5.49 11.48
N LEU A 135 -5.53 -4.44 11.06
CA LEU A 135 -4.39 -4.54 10.16
C LEU A 135 -3.07 -4.87 10.90
N ALA A 136 -2.08 -5.31 10.14
CA ALA A 136 -0.72 -5.49 10.62
C ALA A 136 -0.02 -4.14 10.78
N PHE A 137 1.04 -4.09 11.59
CA PHE A 137 1.87 -2.92 11.81
C PHE A 137 1.06 -1.67 12.21
N ASP A 138 1.37 -0.54 11.58
CA ASP A 138 0.66 0.73 11.69
C ASP A 138 -0.29 1.00 10.49
N HIS A 139 -0.67 -0.06 9.75
CA HIS A 139 -1.49 0.06 8.54
C HIS A 139 -2.87 0.68 8.80
N ASP A 140 -3.44 0.56 10.01
CA ASP A 140 -4.63 1.31 10.39
C ASP A 140 -4.42 2.83 10.33
N GLN A 141 -3.20 3.32 10.62
CA GLN A 141 -2.88 4.75 10.52
C GLN A 141 -2.69 5.15 9.05
N ILE A 142 -2.07 4.26 8.27
CA ILE A 142 -1.90 4.45 6.81
C ILE A 142 -3.27 4.58 6.15
N LEU A 143 -4.22 3.67 6.44
CA LEU A 143 -5.58 3.71 5.89
C LEU A 143 -6.28 5.03 6.21
N ARG A 144 -6.35 5.40 7.49
CA ARG A 144 -6.98 6.67 7.91
C ARG A 144 -6.39 7.89 7.22
N LYS A 145 -5.08 7.89 7.00
CA LYS A 145 -4.40 8.99 6.30
C LYS A 145 -4.72 8.99 4.81
N ALA A 146 -4.77 7.82 4.17
CA ALA A 146 -5.13 7.67 2.76
C ALA A 146 -6.57 8.13 2.50
N GLU A 147 -7.54 7.69 3.29
CA GLU A 147 -8.93 8.13 3.21
C GLU A 147 -9.06 9.65 3.36
N LYS A 148 -8.41 10.21 4.38
CA LYS A 148 -8.40 11.67 4.58
C LYS A 148 -7.81 12.39 3.37
N THR A 149 -6.74 11.87 2.80
CA THR A 149 -6.10 12.47 1.62
C THR A 149 -7.03 12.40 0.41
N LEU A 150 -7.66 11.24 0.15
CA LEU A 150 -8.60 11.08 -0.95
C LEU A 150 -9.80 12.03 -0.82
N ARG A 151 -10.42 12.11 0.39
CA ARG A 151 -11.52 13.04 0.68
C ARG A 151 -11.13 14.51 0.49
N GLN A 152 -9.89 14.88 0.79
CA GLN A 152 -9.42 16.25 0.56
C GLN A 152 -9.21 16.53 -0.93
N GLN A 153 -8.60 15.59 -1.66
CA GLN A 153 -8.28 15.79 -3.07
C GLN A 153 -9.51 15.93 -3.96
N ILE A 154 -10.58 15.21 -3.68
CA ILE A 154 -11.82 15.27 -4.46
C ILE A 154 -12.43 16.68 -4.53
N HIS A 155 -12.07 17.58 -3.60
CA HIS A 155 -12.51 18.96 -3.61
C HIS A 155 -11.70 19.87 -4.55
N PHE A 156 -10.51 19.44 -4.96
CA PHE A 156 -9.58 20.28 -5.71
C PHE A 156 -9.22 19.68 -7.07
N GLU A 157 -9.34 18.38 -7.22
CA GLU A 157 -8.97 17.64 -8.43
C GLU A 157 -10.10 16.70 -8.83
N PRO A 158 -10.34 16.47 -10.12
CA PRO A 158 -11.32 15.49 -10.59
C PRO A 158 -10.76 14.06 -10.44
N VAL A 159 -10.62 13.60 -9.21
CA VAL A 159 -10.13 12.26 -8.89
C VAL A 159 -11.26 11.23 -8.82
N GLY A 160 -10.96 9.97 -9.07
CA GLY A 160 -11.89 8.86 -8.90
C GLY A 160 -12.51 8.35 -10.20
N PHE A 161 -12.24 8.97 -11.35
CA PHE A 161 -12.75 8.46 -12.62
C PHE A 161 -12.22 7.06 -12.94
N GLU A 162 -11.04 6.71 -12.44
CA GLU A 162 -10.40 5.38 -12.55
C GLU A 162 -11.20 4.30 -11.81
N LEU A 163 -12.07 4.68 -10.89
CA LEU A 163 -12.97 3.79 -10.15
C LEU A 163 -14.27 3.47 -10.91
N LEU A 164 -14.53 4.20 -11.99
CA LEU A 164 -15.73 4.05 -12.81
C LEU A 164 -15.39 3.35 -14.14
N PRO A 165 -16.40 2.70 -14.78
CA PRO A 165 -16.20 2.20 -16.14
C PRO A 165 -15.95 3.36 -17.11
N GLU A 166 -15.35 3.08 -18.27
CA GLU A 166 -15.03 4.09 -19.30
C GLU A 166 -16.23 4.97 -19.68
N LYS A 167 -17.43 4.41 -19.63
CA LYS A 167 -18.70 5.14 -19.82
C LYS A 167 -19.55 4.98 -18.58
N PHE A 168 -19.85 6.08 -17.93
CA PHE A 168 -20.65 6.11 -16.71
C PHE A 168 -21.73 7.19 -16.77
N THR A 169 -22.75 7.03 -15.94
CA THR A 169 -23.83 7.99 -15.75
C THR A 169 -23.49 9.00 -14.65
N ILE A 170 -24.18 10.16 -14.67
CA ILE A 170 -24.06 11.16 -13.59
C ILE A 170 -24.42 10.51 -12.23
N LYS A 171 -25.37 9.57 -12.18
CA LYS A 171 -25.75 8.90 -10.95
C LYS A 171 -24.63 8.00 -10.42
N GLN A 172 -23.88 7.32 -11.27
CA GLN A 172 -22.71 6.53 -10.86
C GLN A 172 -21.60 7.43 -10.30
N LEU A 173 -21.36 8.58 -10.92
CA LEU A 173 -20.40 9.57 -10.40
C LEU A 173 -20.85 10.12 -9.05
N GLN A 174 -22.12 10.44 -8.91
CA GLN A 174 -22.70 10.90 -7.65
C GLN A 174 -22.52 9.84 -6.54
N ASN A 175 -22.89 8.59 -6.82
CA ASN A 175 -22.73 7.48 -5.86
C ASN A 175 -21.27 7.30 -5.43
N LEU A 176 -20.31 7.42 -6.37
CA LEU A 176 -18.89 7.35 -6.05
C LEU A 176 -18.47 8.48 -5.10
N TYR A 177 -18.89 9.72 -5.37
CA TYR A 177 -18.53 10.86 -4.54
C TYR A 177 -19.17 10.78 -3.16
N GLU A 178 -20.44 10.35 -3.09
CA GLU A 178 -21.12 10.06 -1.82
C GLU A 178 -20.35 8.98 -1.02
N ALA A 179 -19.89 7.90 -1.67
CA ALA A 179 -19.12 6.85 -1.02
C ALA A 179 -17.73 7.31 -0.53
N ILE A 180 -17.05 8.19 -1.27
CA ILE A 180 -15.74 8.74 -0.85
C ILE A 180 -15.92 9.72 0.32
N LEU A 181 -16.96 10.55 0.27
CA LEU A 181 -17.23 11.57 1.28
C LEU A 181 -17.93 11.03 2.52
N ASP A 182 -18.36 9.76 2.50
CA ASP A 182 -19.08 9.08 3.59
C ASP A 182 -20.41 9.79 3.92
N MET A 183 -21.21 10.03 2.87
CA MET A 183 -22.49 10.77 2.91
C MET A 183 -23.68 9.86 2.67
#